data_c7da54a372158c84e087fc89089d19f3
#
_entry.id   c7da54a372158c84e087fc89089d19f3
#
_cell.length_a   1.000
_cell.length_b   1.000
_cell.length_c   1.000
_cell.angle_alpha   90.00
_cell.angle_beta   90.00
_cell.angle_gamma   90.00
#
_symmetry.space_group_name_H-M   'P 1'
#
loop_
_entity.id
_entity.type
_entity.pdbx_description
1 polymer ?
#
loop_
_entity_poly.entity_id
_entity_poly.type
_entity_poly.pdbx_seq_one_letter_code
_entity_poly.pdbx_strand_id
1 'polypeptide(L)'
;MSLISGIASILAIGLLSPVQSILALILLFVTVAINLYTSGYVLMGILYILVYVGAIAILFLFILSLLNIEYKPTGGMHPLIIVLILLPLIPLDIAFEPIAIIESVSTTYNELNIVGTLLYSEYAPMLVIIGIILIVSVIGAIAMTR
;
A
#
# COMPACT_ATOMS: atom_id res chain seq x y z
N MET A 1 15.89 -0.15 0.80
CA MET A 1 14.45 -0.45 0.73
C MET A 1 13.63 0.63 0.03
N SER A 2 13.86 1.90 0.34
CA SER A 2 13.16 3.02 -0.30
C SER A 2 13.38 3.10 -1.81
N LEU A 3 14.57 2.79 -2.29
CA LEU A 3 14.87 2.78 -3.72
C LEU A 3 14.05 1.72 -4.47
N ILE A 4 13.93 0.53 -3.89
CA ILE A 4 13.16 -0.56 -4.49
C ILE A 4 11.67 -0.18 -4.58
N SER A 5 11.13 0.42 -3.52
CA SER A 5 9.74 0.90 -3.52
C SER A 5 9.52 2.01 -4.52
N GLY A 6 10.49 2.92 -4.67
CA GLY A 6 10.45 3.98 -5.66
C GLY A 6 10.44 3.44 -7.09
N ILE A 7 11.32 2.50 -7.40
CA ILE A 7 11.36 1.84 -8.71
C ILE A 7 10.06 1.09 -8.98
N ALA A 8 9.55 0.36 -7.99
CA ALA A 8 8.29 -0.37 -8.12
C ALA A 8 7.10 0.56 -8.38
N SER A 9 7.07 1.73 -7.74
CA SER A 9 6.00 2.72 -7.96
C SER A 9 6.05 3.30 -9.37
N ILE A 10 7.24 3.59 -9.87
CA ILE A 10 7.43 4.08 -11.24
C ILE A 10 6.99 3.03 -12.26
N LEU A 11 7.35 1.78 -12.03
CA LEU A 11 6.93 0.66 -12.89
C LEU A 11 5.41 0.45 -12.85
N ALA A 12 4.77 0.65 -11.71
CA ALA A 12 3.32 0.52 -11.58
C ALA A 12 2.56 1.59 -12.39
N ILE A 13 3.11 2.81 -12.46
CA ILE A 13 2.51 3.91 -13.20
C ILE A 13 2.85 3.82 -14.69
N GLY A 14 3.97 3.20 -15.04
CA GLY A 14 4.57 3.28 -16.37
C GLY A 14 3.97 2.36 -17.42
N LEU A 15 4.83 1.88 -18.29
CA LEU A 15 4.58 1.27 -19.60
C LEU A 15 3.99 -0.14 -19.58
N LEU A 16 3.57 -0.65 -18.43
CA LEU A 16 3.15 -2.04 -18.29
C LEU A 16 1.66 -2.22 -18.58
N SER A 17 1.29 -3.43 -19.00
CA SER A 17 -0.11 -3.84 -19.10
C SER A 17 -0.81 -3.76 -17.74
N PRO A 18 -2.17 -3.66 -17.68
CA PRO A 18 -2.88 -3.55 -16.41
C PRO A 18 -2.52 -4.63 -15.39
N VAL A 19 -2.37 -5.88 -15.82
CA VAL A 19 -2.00 -6.99 -14.94
C VAL A 19 -0.58 -6.83 -14.40
N GLN A 20 0.36 -6.44 -15.25
CA GLN A 20 1.74 -6.18 -14.84
C GLN A 20 1.85 -4.98 -13.92
N SER A 21 1.05 -3.95 -14.14
CA SER A 21 0.97 -2.78 -13.25
C SER A 21 0.51 -3.17 -11.85
N ILE A 22 -0.45 -4.07 -11.73
CA ILE A 22 -0.92 -4.56 -10.42
C ILE A 22 0.16 -5.41 -9.75
N LEU A 23 0.88 -6.23 -10.50
CA LEU A 23 1.99 -6.99 -9.94
C LEU A 23 3.10 -6.08 -9.42
N ALA A 24 3.41 -5.00 -10.14
CA ALA A 24 4.35 -3.99 -9.68
C ALA A 24 3.83 -3.26 -8.43
N LEU A 25 2.53 -3.00 -8.35
CA LEU A 25 1.89 -2.40 -7.19
C LEU A 25 1.96 -3.33 -5.97
N ILE A 26 1.76 -4.62 -6.14
CA ILE A 26 1.93 -5.63 -5.09
C ILE A 26 3.37 -5.62 -4.57
N LEU A 27 4.35 -5.57 -5.46
CA LEU A 27 5.75 -5.47 -5.08
C LEU A 27 6.03 -4.19 -4.28
N LEU A 28 5.44 -3.07 -4.70
CA LEU A 28 5.51 -1.81 -3.97
C LEU A 28 4.97 -1.95 -2.54
N PHE A 29 3.81 -2.53 -2.38
CA PHE A 29 3.19 -2.71 -1.06
C PHE A 29 4.02 -3.64 -0.16
N VAL A 30 4.58 -4.70 -0.72
CA VAL A 30 5.46 -5.61 0.03
C VAL A 30 6.74 -4.88 0.49
N THR A 31 7.36 -4.09 -0.37
CA THR A 31 8.58 -3.34 0.00
C THR A 31 8.31 -2.27 1.06
N VAL A 32 7.18 -1.59 0.99
CA VAL A 32 6.75 -0.62 2.00
C VAL A 32 6.48 -1.33 3.34
N ALA A 33 5.84 -2.48 3.31
CA ALA A 33 5.58 -3.28 4.50
C ALA A 33 6.86 -3.75 5.18
N ILE A 34 7.84 -4.19 4.40
CA ILE A 34 9.16 -4.58 4.92
C ILE A 34 9.87 -3.35 5.53
N ASN A 35 9.74 -2.19 4.90
CA ASN A 35 10.30 -0.96 5.42
C ASN A 35 9.68 -0.57 6.77
N LEU A 36 8.35 -0.69 6.91
CA LEU A 36 7.66 -0.48 8.18
C LEU A 36 8.10 -1.50 9.24
N TYR A 37 8.27 -2.74 8.86
CA TYR A 37 8.76 -3.78 9.76
C TYR A 37 10.16 -3.48 10.29
N THR A 38 11.07 -3.08 9.41
CA THR A 38 12.45 -2.74 9.80
C THR A 38 12.53 -1.43 10.61
N SER A 39 11.54 -0.55 10.45
CA SER A 39 11.45 0.70 11.23
C SER A 39 10.92 0.48 12.66
N GLY A 40 10.58 -0.74 13.04
CA GLY A 40 10.07 -1.08 14.36
C GLY A 40 8.54 -1.17 14.44
N TYR A 41 7.82 -0.89 13.37
CA TYR A 41 6.37 -1.00 13.29
C TYR A 41 5.95 -2.37 12.78
N VAL A 42 6.20 -3.40 13.58
CA VAL A 42 5.98 -4.80 13.18
C VAL A 42 4.50 -5.08 12.91
N LEU A 43 3.62 -4.64 13.80
CA LEU A 43 2.18 -4.84 13.66
C LEU A 43 1.64 -4.11 12.43
N MET A 44 2.04 -2.86 12.22
CA MET A 44 1.62 -2.08 11.06
C MET A 44 2.11 -2.67 9.75
N GLY A 45 3.34 -3.18 9.69
CA GLY A 45 3.87 -3.87 8.53
C GLY A 45 3.07 -5.12 8.16
N ILE A 46 2.73 -5.94 9.16
CA ILE A 46 1.92 -7.14 8.97
C ILE A 46 0.50 -6.78 8.51
N LEU A 47 -0.13 -5.81 9.14
CA LEU A 47 -1.46 -5.34 8.75
C LEU A 47 -1.46 -4.73 7.34
N TYR A 48 -0.42 -4.03 6.99
CA TYR A 48 -0.26 -3.45 5.67
C TYR A 48 -0.24 -4.54 4.60
N ILE A 49 0.55 -5.58 4.79
CA ILE A 49 0.56 -6.73 3.88
C ILE A 49 -0.81 -7.39 3.82
N LEU A 50 -1.41 -7.66 4.98
CA LEU A 50 -2.69 -8.37 5.04
C LEU A 50 -3.79 -7.64 4.26
N VAL A 51 -3.88 -6.33 4.42
CA VAL A 51 -4.96 -5.54 3.81
C VAL A 51 -4.64 -5.18 2.37
N TYR A 52 -3.48 -4.58 2.12
CA TYR A 52 -3.17 -4.06 0.78
C TYR A 52 -2.79 -5.14 -0.21
N VAL A 53 -1.97 -6.08 0.18
CA VAL A 53 -1.55 -7.16 -0.71
C VAL A 53 -2.59 -8.28 -0.75
N GLY A 54 -3.05 -8.71 0.41
CA GLY A 54 -3.95 -9.86 0.52
C GLY A 54 -5.38 -9.58 0.05
N ALA A 55 -5.92 -8.43 0.38
CA ALA A 55 -7.31 -8.11 0.05
C ALA A 55 -7.43 -7.25 -1.22
N ILE A 56 -6.85 -6.07 -1.22
CA ILE A 56 -7.09 -5.08 -2.26
C ILE A 56 -6.41 -5.46 -3.57
N ALA A 57 -5.13 -5.81 -3.53
CA ALA A 57 -4.37 -6.11 -4.74
C ALA A 57 -4.83 -7.40 -5.41
N ILE A 58 -5.12 -8.43 -4.64
CA ILE A 58 -5.65 -9.70 -5.16
C ILE A 58 -7.04 -9.50 -5.75
N LEU A 59 -7.88 -8.68 -5.11
CA LEU A 59 -9.19 -8.35 -5.63
C LEU A 59 -9.09 -7.64 -6.99
N PHE A 60 -8.19 -6.65 -7.12
CA PHE A 60 -7.95 -5.99 -8.40
C PHE A 60 -7.43 -6.94 -9.47
N LEU A 61 -6.51 -7.81 -9.11
CA LEU A 61 -5.98 -8.81 -10.04
C LEU A 61 -7.10 -9.73 -10.55
N PHE A 62 -7.97 -10.18 -9.66
CA PHE A 62 -9.12 -11.02 -9.99
C PHE A 62 -10.11 -10.30 -10.91
N ILE A 63 -10.45 -9.05 -10.60
CA ILE A 63 -11.34 -8.24 -11.42
C ILE A 63 -10.77 -8.03 -12.81
N LEU A 64 -9.49 -7.72 -12.93
CA LEU A 64 -8.84 -7.51 -14.22
C LEU A 64 -8.71 -8.79 -15.04
N SER A 65 -8.58 -9.93 -14.40
CA SER A 65 -8.55 -11.22 -15.11
C SER A 65 -9.93 -11.60 -15.64
N LEU A 66 -11.01 -11.21 -14.95
CA LEU A 66 -12.38 -11.45 -15.42
C LEU A 66 -12.81 -10.46 -16.50
N LEU A 67 -12.41 -9.22 -16.38
CA LEU A 67 -12.69 -8.18 -17.37
C LEU A 67 -11.64 -8.29 -18.47
N ASN A 68 -12.07 -8.66 -19.68
CA ASN A 68 -11.24 -8.60 -20.87
C ASN A 68 -10.92 -7.15 -21.23
N ILE A 69 -10.02 -6.53 -20.47
CA ILE A 69 -9.59 -5.17 -20.74
C ILE A 69 -8.58 -5.23 -21.88
N GLU A 70 -8.97 -4.66 -23.02
CA GLU A 70 -8.05 -4.48 -24.13
C GLU A 70 -6.96 -3.48 -23.73
N TYR A 71 -5.73 -3.98 -23.71
CA TYR A 71 -4.57 -3.12 -23.50
C TYR A 71 -4.37 -2.25 -24.73
N LYS A 72 -4.62 -0.94 -24.57
CA LYS A 72 -4.18 0.03 -25.55
C LYS A 72 -2.81 0.54 -25.13
N PRO A 73 -1.75 0.30 -25.91
CA PRO A 73 -0.45 0.86 -25.61
C PRO A 73 -0.56 2.38 -25.70
N THR A 74 -0.66 3.02 -24.56
CA THR A 74 -0.50 4.48 -24.47
C THR A 74 0.96 4.80 -24.70
N GLY A 75 1.23 5.75 -25.54
CA GLY A 75 2.58 6.20 -25.88
C GLY A 75 3.40 6.52 -24.63
N GLY A 76 4.71 6.37 -24.76
CA GLY A 76 5.65 6.46 -23.66
C GLY A 76 5.49 7.70 -22.80
N MET A 77 5.90 7.60 -21.54
CA MET A 77 5.89 8.70 -20.59
C MET A 77 6.66 9.89 -21.14
N HIS A 78 6.09 11.07 -20.97
CA HIS A 78 6.80 12.31 -21.28
C HIS A 78 8.06 12.40 -20.40
N PRO A 79 9.23 12.74 -20.97
CA PRO A 79 10.49 12.78 -20.20
C PRO A 79 10.44 13.75 -19.00
N LEU A 80 9.62 14.77 -19.08
CA LEU A 80 9.41 15.72 -17.99
C LEU A 80 8.84 15.06 -16.74
N ILE A 81 7.95 14.07 -16.89
CA ILE A 81 7.35 13.32 -15.79
C ILE A 81 8.41 12.48 -15.08
N ILE A 82 9.31 11.87 -15.85
CA ILE A 82 10.40 11.07 -15.29
C ILE A 82 11.35 11.96 -14.45
N VAL A 83 11.69 13.12 -14.96
CA VAL A 83 12.53 14.09 -14.22
C VAL A 83 11.81 14.58 -12.96
N LEU A 84 10.52 14.84 -13.04
CA LEU A 84 9.73 15.30 -11.90
C LEU A 84 9.64 14.23 -10.79
N ILE A 85 9.56 12.96 -11.17
CA ILE A 85 9.52 11.83 -10.21
C ILE A 85 10.91 11.59 -9.61
N LEU A 86 11.97 11.77 -10.37
CA LEU A 86 13.33 11.60 -9.88
C LEU A 86 13.79 12.73 -8.96
N LEU A 87 13.23 13.93 -9.14
CA LEU A 87 13.63 15.10 -8.35
C LEU A 87 13.43 14.93 -6.84
N PRO A 88 12.31 14.36 -6.33
CA PRO A 88 12.13 14.12 -4.90
C PRO A 88 12.96 12.98 -4.32
N LEU A 89 13.52 12.10 -5.15
CA LEU A 89 14.35 10.99 -4.70
C LEU A 89 15.73 11.43 -4.21
N ILE A 90 16.24 12.54 -4.77
CA ILE A 90 17.57 13.06 -4.44
C ILE A 90 17.63 13.59 -2.99
N PRO A 91 16.68 14.40 -2.49
CA PRO A 91 16.70 14.88 -1.11
C PRO A 91 16.44 13.81 -0.05
N LEU A 92 15.75 12.72 -0.41
CA LEU A 92 15.45 11.62 0.51
C LEU A 92 16.69 10.83 0.92
N ASP A 93 17.69 10.74 0.05
CA ASP A 93 18.94 10.06 0.36
C ASP A 93 19.83 10.85 1.34
N ILE A 94 19.67 12.15 1.40
CA ILE A 94 20.45 13.03 2.28
C ILE A 94 19.88 13.09 3.70
N ALA A 95 18.59 12.80 3.85
CA ALA A 95 17.89 12.85 5.14
C ALA A 95 18.01 11.56 5.97
N PHE A 96 18.69 10.55 5.48
CA PHE A 96 18.94 9.33 6.25
C PHE A 96 20.06 9.53 7.26
N GLU A 97 19.72 10.08 8.38
CA GLU A 97 20.51 9.80 9.57
C GLU A 97 20.14 8.41 10.09
N PRO A 98 21.09 7.48 10.16
CA PRO A 98 20.84 6.18 10.75
C PRO A 98 20.79 6.34 12.27
N ILE A 99 19.69 6.75 12.79
CA ILE A 99 19.41 6.51 14.20
C ILE A 99 18.73 5.15 14.28
N ALA A 100 19.55 4.15 14.06
CA ALA A 100 19.19 2.80 14.39
C ALA A 100 19.50 2.61 15.88
N ILE A 101 18.53 2.75 16.73
CA ILE A 101 18.64 2.31 18.12
C ILE A 101 17.36 1.58 18.46
N ILE A 102 17.43 0.22 18.25
CA ILE A 102 17.46 -0.68 19.39
C ILE A 102 16.36 -0.37 20.40
N GLU A 103 15.25 -1.03 20.18
CA GLU A 103 14.39 -1.58 21.22
C GLU A 103 13.27 -2.35 20.53
N SER A 104 13.62 -3.50 19.98
CA SER A 104 12.70 -4.17 19.07
C SER A 104 11.80 -5.22 19.70
N VAL A 105 12.02 -5.59 20.97
CA VAL A 105 11.28 -6.70 21.56
C VAL A 105 10.13 -6.27 22.47
N SER A 106 10.24 -5.13 23.12
CA SER A 106 9.15 -4.60 23.95
C SER A 106 8.11 -3.80 23.16
N THR A 107 8.43 -3.43 21.91
CA THR A 107 7.62 -2.56 21.08
C THR A 107 6.37 -3.23 20.52
N THR A 108 6.38 -4.55 20.30
CA THR A 108 5.24 -5.24 19.68
C THR A 108 4.00 -5.24 20.57
N TYR A 109 4.17 -5.49 21.87
CA TYR A 109 3.07 -5.42 22.82
C TYR A 109 2.58 -4.00 23.04
N ASN A 110 3.49 -3.06 23.12
CA ASN A 110 3.15 -1.64 23.25
C ASN A 110 2.42 -1.11 22.02
N GLU A 111 2.85 -1.50 20.84
CA GLU A 111 2.22 -1.12 19.58
C GLU A 111 0.80 -1.66 19.48
N LEU A 112 0.58 -2.92 19.75
CA LEU A 112 -0.74 -3.54 19.77
C LEU A 112 -1.66 -2.88 20.77
N ASN A 113 -1.16 -2.60 21.97
CA ASN A 113 -1.91 -1.96 23.04
C ASN A 113 -2.27 -0.52 22.69
N ILE A 114 -1.33 0.26 22.14
CA ILE A 114 -1.53 1.63 21.72
C ILE A 114 -2.55 1.70 20.58
N VAL A 115 -2.42 0.87 19.57
CA VAL A 115 -3.35 0.82 18.44
C VAL A 115 -4.75 0.43 18.92
N GLY A 116 -4.85 -0.58 19.77
CA GLY A 116 -6.13 -1.00 20.32
C GLY A 116 -6.82 0.08 21.14
N THR A 117 -6.09 0.72 22.04
CA THR A 117 -6.65 1.79 22.87
C THR A 117 -7.06 3.01 22.06
N LEU A 118 -6.24 3.46 21.10
CA LEU A 118 -6.56 4.57 20.24
C LEU A 118 -7.75 4.28 19.32
N LEU A 119 -7.80 3.07 18.76
CA LEU A 119 -8.87 2.67 17.86
C LEU A 119 -10.24 2.67 18.53
N TYR A 120 -10.30 2.21 19.78
CA TYR A 120 -11.55 2.10 20.52
C TYR A 120 -11.90 3.34 21.38
N SER A 121 -11.01 4.30 21.51
CA SER A 121 -11.24 5.52 22.27
C SER A 121 -11.36 6.76 21.40
N GLU A 122 -10.26 7.26 20.87
CA GLU A 122 -10.26 8.51 20.09
C GLU A 122 -10.78 8.32 18.66
N TYR A 123 -10.51 7.17 18.06
CA TYR A 123 -10.90 6.86 16.68
C TYR A 123 -12.14 5.96 16.60
N ALA A 124 -12.88 5.80 17.71
CA ALA A 124 -14.11 5.02 17.72
C ALA A 124 -15.16 5.51 16.73
N PRO A 125 -15.42 6.81 16.57
CA PRO A 125 -16.36 7.30 15.55
C PRO A 125 -15.91 6.94 14.13
N MET A 126 -14.63 6.99 13.83
CA MET A 126 -14.10 6.60 12.53
C MET A 126 -14.29 5.10 12.27
N LEU A 127 -14.07 4.27 13.27
CA LEU A 127 -14.28 2.83 13.18
C LEU A 127 -15.74 2.49 12.88
N VAL A 128 -16.68 3.17 13.53
CA VAL A 128 -18.12 3.00 13.31
C VAL A 128 -18.48 3.40 11.87
N ILE A 129 -17.95 4.51 11.38
CA ILE A 129 -18.18 4.98 10.01
C ILE A 129 -17.65 3.95 8.99
N ILE A 130 -16.46 3.42 9.21
CA ILE A 130 -15.88 2.38 8.35
C ILE A 130 -16.74 1.11 8.35
N GLY A 131 -17.25 0.71 9.51
CA GLY A 131 -18.16 -0.42 9.64
C GLY A 131 -19.46 -0.22 8.85
N ILE A 132 -20.04 0.97 8.91
CA ILE A 132 -21.24 1.32 8.15
C ILE A 132 -20.95 1.30 6.64
N ILE A 133 -19.82 1.87 6.21
CA ILE A 133 -19.40 1.87 4.81
C ILE A 133 -19.22 0.42 4.30
N LEU A 134 -18.62 -0.44 5.11
CA LEU A 134 -18.43 -1.84 4.75
C LEU A 134 -19.77 -2.55 4.56
N ILE A 135 -20.71 -2.37 5.48
CA ILE A 135 -22.05 -2.98 5.40
C ILE A 135 -22.79 -2.49 4.14
N VAL A 136 -22.80 -1.19 3.90
CA VAL A 136 -23.44 -0.59 2.73
C VAL A 136 -22.79 -1.09 1.44
N SER A 137 -21.48 -1.21 1.40
CA SER A 137 -20.75 -1.73 0.24
C SER A 137 -21.11 -3.18 -0.07
N VAL A 138 -21.19 -4.03 0.95
CA VAL A 138 -21.55 -5.45 0.80
C VAL A 138 -23.01 -5.58 0.31
N ILE A 139 -23.94 -4.83 0.90
CA ILE A 139 -25.34 -4.84 0.48
C ILE A 139 -25.48 -4.34 -0.97
N GLY A 140 -24.75 -3.27 -1.31
CA GLY A 140 -24.73 -2.74 -2.67
C GLY A 140 -24.19 -3.74 -3.68
N ALA A 141 -23.12 -4.44 -3.35
CA ALA A 141 -22.55 -5.48 -4.20
C ALA A 141 -23.53 -6.63 -4.42
N ILE A 142 -24.20 -7.08 -3.37
CA ILE A 142 -25.23 -8.15 -3.46
C ILE A 142 -26.42 -7.68 -4.32
N ALA A 143 -26.85 -6.45 -4.14
CA ALA A 143 -27.97 -5.90 -4.91
C ALA A 143 -27.65 -5.77 -6.41
N MET A 144 -26.40 -5.43 -6.75
CA MET A 144 -25.96 -5.30 -8.14
C MET A 144 -25.80 -6.64 -8.85
N THR A 145 -25.43 -7.69 -8.13
CA THR A 145 -25.22 -9.02 -8.71
C THR A 145 -26.50 -9.85 -8.83
N ARG A 146 -27.60 -9.37 -8.32
CA ARG A 146 -28.87 -10.08 -8.30
C ARG A 146 -29.73 -9.94 -9.58
#